data_4fee4ab3d7daee4d943f2ac35cb32e0f
#
_entry.id   4fee4ab3d7daee4d943f2ac35cb32e0f
#
_cell.length_a   1.000
_cell.length_b   1.000
_cell.length_c   1.000
_cell.angle_alpha   90.00
_cell.angle_beta   90.00
_cell.angle_gamma   90.00
#
_symmetry.space_group_name_H-M   'P 1'
#
loop_
_entity.id
_entity.type
_entity.pdbx_description
1 polymer ?
#
loop_
_entity_poly.entity_id
_entity_poly.type
_entity_poly.pdbx_seq_one_letter_code
_entity_poly.pdbx_strand_id
1 'polypeptide(L)'
;YGLYTDMNAIRADEELDNIHSLYVDQWDWERTMRPEERNLNFLKATVETIYEAMKAVEEEVYELYPHITPILPERITFLQAEEMLQEFPALTPKEREQAAARKYGALFLIGIGGELSDGQRHDGRAPDYDDWSTPTEGGYKGLNGDIIVWNPVLESAFELSSMGIRVDAEALERQLAICGCPERREMEFHRLLLEGRLPLSIGGGIGQSRLCMFYLRCAHIGEVQVSIWPERM
;
A
#
# COMPACT_ATOMS: atom_id res chain seq x y z
N TYR A 1 -21.26 1.66 4.41
CA TYR A 1 -21.23 2.56 3.25
C TYR A 1 -19.78 2.71 2.81
N GLY A 2 -19.58 2.99 1.51
CA GLY A 2 -18.26 3.20 0.92
C GLY A 2 -18.38 4.06 -0.32
N LEU A 3 -17.25 4.57 -0.76
CA LEU A 3 -17.11 5.27 -2.03
C LEU A 3 -15.84 4.77 -2.73
N TYR A 4 -15.80 4.89 -4.02
CA TYR A 4 -14.60 4.72 -4.80
C TYR A 4 -14.55 5.78 -5.89
N THR A 5 -13.36 6.02 -6.39
CA THR A 5 -13.14 6.91 -7.54
C THR A 5 -12.17 6.26 -8.50
N ASP A 6 -12.40 6.49 -9.79
CA ASP A 6 -11.43 6.26 -10.85
C ASP A 6 -10.57 7.54 -10.94
N MET A 7 -9.50 7.55 -10.14
CA MET A 7 -8.66 8.72 -9.94
C MET A 7 -7.60 8.82 -11.03
N ASN A 8 -7.48 10.02 -11.58
CA ASN A 8 -6.43 10.38 -12.54
C ASN A 8 -5.68 11.60 -11.99
N ALA A 9 -4.37 11.48 -11.84
CA ALA A 9 -3.54 12.52 -11.26
C ALA A 9 -2.24 12.73 -12.04
N ILE A 10 -1.67 13.93 -11.88
CA ILE A 10 -0.33 14.26 -12.37
C ILE A 10 0.59 14.41 -11.17
N ARG A 11 1.68 13.67 -11.15
CA ARG A 11 2.78 13.81 -10.17
C ARG A 11 3.90 14.62 -10.80
N ALA A 12 3.92 15.92 -10.54
CA ALA A 12 4.83 16.86 -11.19
C ALA A 12 6.32 16.61 -10.85
N ASP A 13 6.59 16.07 -9.66
CA ASP A 13 7.95 15.86 -9.12
C ASP A 13 8.38 14.38 -9.18
N GLU A 14 7.69 13.53 -9.97
CA GLU A 14 8.01 12.12 -10.10
C GLU A 14 9.31 11.91 -10.89
N GLU A 15 10.20 11.10 -10.35
CA GLU A 15 11.33 10.57 -11.12
C GLU A 15 10.84 9.43 -12.00
N LEU A 16 10.93 9.65 -13.32
CA LEU A 16 10.41 8.69 -14.29
C LEU A 16 11.36 7.51 -14.45
N ASP A 17 10.79 6.33 -14.43
CA ASP A 17 11.47 5.08 -14.73
C ASP A 17 10.50 4.10 -15.39
N ASN A 18 10.83 2.83 -15.46
CA ASN A 18 10.00 1.82 -16.10
C ASN A 18 8.69 1.49 -15.35
N ILE A 19 8.53 1.92 -14.09
CA ILE A 19 7.34 1.69 -13.27
C ILE A 19 6.71 2.98 -12.72
N HIS A 20 7.33 4.13 -12.97
CA HIS A 20 6.86 5.45 -12.54
C HIS A 20 6.62 6.36 -13.73
N SER A 21 5.45 6.97 -13.78
CA SER A 21 4.97 7.88 -14.81
C SER A 21 4.52 9.19 -14.18
N LEU A 22 4.57 10.28 -14.94
CA LEU A 22 3.94 11.55 -14.54
C LEU A 22 2.43 11.41 -14.32
N TYR A 23 1.79 10.55 -15.10
CA TYR A 23 0.37 10.27 -15.00
C TYR A 23 0.14 9.05 -14.13
N VAL A 24 -0.76 9.17 -13.16
CA VAL A 24 -1.12 8.10 -12.24
C VAL A 24 -2.62 7.88 -12.31
N ASP A 25 -3.00 6.62 -12.49
CA ASP A 25 -4.37 6.14 -12.47
C ASP A 25 -4.55 5.12 -11.35
N GLN A 26 -5.53 5.35 -10.50
CA GLN A 26 -5.81 4.50 -9.35
C GLN A 26 -7.32 4.31 -9.17
N TRP A 27 -7.72 3.16 -8.67
CA TRP A 27 -8.99 2.99 -7.98
C TRP A 27 -8.76 3.31 -6.51
N ASP A 28 -9.11 4.54 -6.12
CA ASP A 28 -9.11 4.94 -4.72
C ASP A 28 -10.46 4.61 -4.10
N TRP A 29 -10.42 4.06 -2.91
CA TRP A 29 -11.62 3.63 -2.22
C TRP A 29 -11.56 3.93 -0.72
N GLU A 30 -12.73 4.21 -0.13
CA GLU A 30 -12.95 4.38 1.29
C GLU A 30 -14.20 3.60 1.70
N ARG A 31 -14.12 2.91 2.83
CA ARG A 31 -15.23 2.18 3.44
C ARG A 31 -15.37 2.60 4.89
N THR A 32 -16.59 2.99 5.30
CA THR A 32 -16.88 3.23 6.71
C THR A 32 -16.80 1.93 7.51
N MET A 33 -16.37 2.03 8.74
CA MET A 33 -16.21 0.91 9.64
C MET A 33 -16.78 1.24 11.03
N ARG A 34 -17.08 0.21 11.80
CA ARG A 34 -17.52 0.33 13.18
C ARG A 34 -16.29 0.37 14.11
N PRO A 35 -16.42 0.95 15.33
CA PRO A 35 -15.30 1.00 16.28
C PRO A 35 -14.67 -0.37 16.57
N GLU A 36 -15.48 -1.42 16.71
CA GLU A 36 -15.03 -2.79 16.97
C GLU A 36 -14.27 -3.44 15.80
N GLU A 37 -14.41 -2.89 14.58
CA GLU A 37 -13.69 -3.32 13.39
C GLU A 37 -12.30 -2.68 13.29
N ARG A 38 -11.98 -1.69 14.15
CA ARG A 38 -10.69 -1.00 14.13
C ARG A 38 -9.59 -1.86 14.75
N ASN A 39 -9.18 -2.90 14.03
CA ASN A 39 -8.18 -3.85 14.46
C ASN A 39 -7.48 -4.52 13.26
N LEU A 40 -6.37 -5.20 13.55
CA LEU A 40 -5.54 -5.86 12.54
C LEU A 40 -6.27 -6.99 11.78
N ASN A 41 -7.18 -7.71 12.45
CA ASN A 41 -7.93 -8.78 11.81
C ASN A 41 -8.87 -8.26 10.71
N PHE A 42 -9.51 -7.12 10.95
CA PHE A 42 -10.34 -6.48 9.95
C PHE A 42 -9.53 -5.98 8.75
N LEU A 43 -8.35 -5.40 9.00
CA LEU A 43 -7.41 -5.01 7.93
C LEU A 43 -7.00 -6.25 7.11
N LYS A 44 -6.56 -7.32 7.75
CA LYS A 44 -6.16 -8.57 7.08
C LYS A 44 -7.28 -9.16 6.24
N ALA A 45 -8.50 -9.24 6.77
CA ALA A 45 -9.66 -9.76 6.04
C ALA A 45 -9.99 -8.90 4.80
N THR A 46 -9.81 -7.57 4.89
CA THR A 46 -9.99 -6.66 3.76
C THR A 46 -8.92 -6.90 2.68
N VAL A 47 -7.67 -7.05 3.10
CA VAL A 47 -6.54 -7.37 2.19
C VAL A 47 -6.77 -8.72 1.49
N GLU A 48 -7.19 -9.75 2.22
CA GLU A 48 -7.51 -11.06 1.65
C GLU A 48 -8.61 -10.96 0.58
N THR A 49 -9.66 -10.17 0.84
CA THR A 49 -10.75 -9.94 -0.13
C THR A 49 -10.23 -9.29 -1.42
N ILE A 50 -9.36 -8.28 -1.31
CA ILE A 50 -8.76 -7.61 -2.46
C ILE A 50 -7.81 -8.57 -3.20
N TYR A 51 -7.01 -9.33 -2.47
CA TYR A 51 -6.08 -10.29 -3.05
C TYR A 51 -6.81 -11.42 -3.82
N GLU A 52 -7.92 -11.92 -3.31
CA GLU A 52 -8.76 -12.89 -4.04
C GLU A 52 -9.33 -12.30 -5.33
N ALA A 53 -9.72 -11.02 -5.32
CA ALA A 53 -10.14 -10.35 -6.55
C ALA A 53 -8.98 -10.21 -7.56
N MET A 54 -7.77 -9.91 -7.08
CA MET A 54 -6.57 -9.86 -7.94
C MET A 54 -6.27 -11.23 -8.57
N LYS A 55 -6.39 -12.31 -7.82
CA LYS A 55 -6.21 -13.67 -8.34
C LYS A 55 -7.28 -14.03 -9.38
N ALA A 56 -8.52 -13.68 -9.12
CA ALA A 56 -9.60 -13.94 -10.07
C ALA A 56 -9.35 -13.25 -11.43
N VAL A 57 -8.86 -12.02 -11.42
CA VAL A 57 -8.48 -11.32 -12.67
C VAL A 57 -7.29 -12.01 -13.36
N GLU A 58 -6.31 -12.50 -12.61
CA GLU A 58 -5.16 -13.24 -13.18
C GLU A 58 -5.62 -14.52 -13.89
N GLU A 59 -6.61 -15.25 -13.33
CA GLU A 59 -7.20 -16.41 -13.96
C GLU A 59 -8.00 -16.05 -15.23
N GLU A 60 -8.78 -14.96 -15.22
CA GLU A 60 -9.46 -14.46 -16.41
C GLU A 60 -8.48 -14.08 -17.53
N VAL A 61 -7.35 -13.45 -17.18
CA VAL A 61 -6.29 -13.16 -18.16
C VAL A 61 -5.72 -14.45 -18.75
N TYR A 62 -5.51 -15.48 -17.93
CA TYR A 62 -5.03 -16.78 -18.39
C TYR A 62 -6.03 -17.49 -19.33
N GLU A 63 -7.32 -17.42 -19.03
CA GLU A 63 -8.36 -17.97 -19.90
C GLU A 63 -8.35 -17.33 -21.30
N LEU A 64 -8.14 -16.01 -21.36
CA LEU A 64 -8.07 -15.27 -22.62
C LEU A 64 -6.72 -15.42 -23.34
N TYR A 65 -5.65 -15.50 -22.56
CA TYR A 65 -4.26 -15.54 -23.03
C TYR A 65 -3.47 -16.67 -22.36
N PRO A 66 -3.65 -17.94 -22.75
CA PRO A 66 -3.06 -19.09 -22.05
C PRO A 66 -1.54 -19.15 -21.97
N HIS A 67 -0.83 -18.29 -22.69
CA HIS A 67 0.61 -18.13 -22.59
C HIS A 67 1.03 -17.25 -21.40
N ILE A 68 0.12 -16.52 -20.78
CA ILE A 68 0.33 -15.73 -19.56
C ILE A 68 -0.16 -16.55 -18.37
N THR A 69 0.72 -17.38 -17.81
CA THR A 69 0.35 -18.26 -16.68
C THR A 69 0.22 -17.48 -15.37
N PRO A 70 -0.76 -17.82 -14.50
CA PRO A 70 -0.86 -17.26 -13.16
C PRO A 70 0.43 -17.46 -12.34
N ILE A 71 0.79 -16.45 -11.55
CA ILE A 71 2.00 -16.48 -10.71
C ILE A 71 1.73 -16.04 -9.26
N LEU A 72 0.55 -15.49 -8.97
CA LEU A 72 0.20 -15.12 -7.60
C LEU A 72 0.08 -16.38 -6.73
N PRO A 73 0.70 -16.42 -5.55
CA PRO A 73 0.53 -17.51 -4.59
C PRO A 73 -0.93 -17.70 -4.20
N GLU A 74 -1.28 -18.91 -3.75
CA GLU A 74 -2.64 -19.22 -3.26
C GLU A 74 -3.08 -18.25 -2.16
N ARG A 75 -2.15 -17.85 -1.27
CA ARG A 75 -2.40 -16.93 -0.17
C ARG A 75 -1.35 -15.84 -0.11
N ILE A 76 -1.77 -14.64 0.26
CA ILE A 76 -0.87 -13.54 0.57
C ILE A 76 -0.23 -13.76 1.95
N THR A 77 1.06 -13.46 2.08
CA THR A 77 1.78 -13.51 3.36
C THR A 77 1.66 -12.18 4.08
N PHE A 78 1.20 -12.19 5.34
CA PHE A 78 1.22 -11.00 6.19
C PHE A 78 2.55 -10.93 6.95
N LEU A 79 3.25 -9.81 6.83
CA LEU A 79 4.56 -9.60 7.44
C LEU A 79 4.60 -8.19 8.06
N GLN A 80 4.99 -8.10 9.34
CA GLN A 80 5.23 -6.81 9.97
C GLN A 80 6.55 -6.20 9.46
N ALA A 81 6.63 -4.88 9.33
CA ALA A 81 7.88 -4.22 8.94
C ALA A 81 9.02 -4.54 9.91
N GLU A 82 8.71 -4.70 11.20
CA GLU A 82 9.67 -5.12 12.22
C GLU A 82 10.13 -6.58 12.03
N GLU A 83 9.22 -7.51 11.68
CA GLU A 83 9.58 -8.90 11.38
C GLU A 83 10.49 -8.97 10.14
N MET A 84 10.18 -8.16 9.12
CA MET A 84 11.01 -8.09 7.92
C MET A 84 12.40 -7.52 8.22
N LEU A 85 12.52 -6.54 9.13
CA LEU A 85 13.81 -6.07 9.63
C LEU A 85 14.58 -7.19 10.34
N GLN A 86 13.91 -7.96 11.20
CA GLN A 86 14.53 -9.09 11.93
C GLN A 86 14.97 -10.21 11.00
N GLU A 87 14.21 -10.47 9.94
CA GLU A 87 14.54 -11.51 8.96
C GLU A 87 15.72 -11.11 8.05
N PHE A 88 15.80 -9.82 7.70
CA PHE A 88 16.84 -9.29 6.79
C PHE A 88 17.59 -8.09 7.41
N PRO A 89 18.26 -8.24 8.55
CA PRO A 89 18.77 -7.11 9.33
C PRO A 89 19.92 -6.36 8.67
N ALA A 90 20.62 -6.97 7.72
CA ALA A 90 21.76 -6.36 7.01
C ALA A 90 21.35 -5.60 5.74
N LEU A 91 20.07 -5.70 5.33
CA LEU A 91 19.58 -5.09 4.11
C LEU A 91 18.93 -3.73 4.39
N THR A 92 19.00 -2.83 3.41
CA THR A 92 18.23 -1.59 3.41
C THR A 92 16.72 -1.88 3.29
N PRO A 93 15.83 -0.95 3.64
CA PRO A 93 14.39 -1.16 3.52
C PRO A 93 13.95 -1.67 2.14
N LYS A 94 14.47 -1.07 1.07
CA LYS A 94 14.15 -1.46 -0.31
C LYS A 94 14.69 -2.85 -0.67
N GLU A 95 15.89 -3.20 -0.22
CA GLU A 95 16.46 -4.54 -0.41
C GLU A 95 15.69 -5.60 0.41
N ARG A 96 15.15 -5.23 1.59
CA ARG A 96 14.27 -6.11 2.38
C ARG A 96 12.99 -6.45 1.62
N GLU A 97 12.35 -5.45 0.98
CA GLU A 97 11.19 -5.69 0.12
C GLU A 97 11.52 -6.64 -1.03
N GLN A 98 12.66 -6.42 -1.70
CA GLN A 98 13.12 -7.31 -2.78
C GLN A 98 13.28 -8.75 -2.30
N ALA A 99 13.96 -8.94 -1.17
CA ALA A 99 14.21 -10.26 -0.60
C ALA A 99 12.90 -10.94 -0.16
N ALA A 100 12.01 -10.21 0.52
CA ALA A 100 10.73 -10.70 0.99
C ALA A 100 9.78 -11.04 -0.16
N ALA A 101 9.64 -10.15 -1.15
CA ALA A 101 8.80 -10.41 -2.33
C ALA A 101 9.30 -11.63 -3.11
N ARG A 102 10.61 -11.76 -3.30
CA ARG A 102 11.21 -12.94 -3.95
C ARG A 102 10.96 -14.22 -3.16
N LYS A 103 11.00 -14.17 -1.83
CA LYS A 103 10.79 -15.33 -0.96
C LYS A 103 9.32 -15.75 -0.89
N TYR A 104 8.41 -14.81 -0.76
CA TYR A 104 7.00 -15.07 -0.48
C TYR A 104 6.09 -15.01 -1.72
N GLY A 105 6.57 -14.44 -2.84
CA GLY A 105 5.79 -14.24 -4.07
C GLY A 105 4.77 -13.11 -3.96
N ALA A 106 4.02 -13.05 -2.87
CA ALA A 106 3.09 -11.96 -2.53
C ALA A 106 3.04 -11.76 -1.01
N LEU A 107 3.12 -10.52 -0.57
CA LEU A 107 3.01 -10.16 0.84
C LEU A 107 2.22 -8.86 1.04
N PHE A 108 1.62 -8.74 2.22
CA PHE A 108 1.12 -7.48 2.74
C PHE A 108 2.04 -7.03 3.88
N LEU A 109 2.80 -5.98 3.62
CA LEU A 109 3.77 -5.44 4.57
C LEU A 109 3.06 -4.46 5.50
N ILE A 110 2.97 -4.79 6.78
CA ILE A 110 2.19 -4.07 7.80
C ILE A 110 3.07 -3.12 8.60
N GLY A 111 2.51 -1.96 8.99
CA GLY A 111 3.12 -1.05 9.97
C GLY A 111 4.20 -0.15 9.36
N ILE A 112 3.95 0.35 8.14
CA ILE A 112 4.84 1.26 7.43
C ILE A 112 4.58 2.69 7.91
N GLY A 113 5.64 3.43 8.30
CA GLY A 113 5.58 4.85 8.68
C GLY A 113 6.18 5.17 10.04
N GLY A 114 6.12 4.22 10.98
CA GLY A 114 6.74 4.34 12.31
C GLY A 114 8.23 3.96 12.30
N GLU A 115 8.93 4.40 13.34
CA GLU A 115 10.31 3.99 13.61
C GLU A 115 10.37 2.54 14.08
N LEU A 116 11.27 1.76 13.50
CA LEU A 116 11.55 0.38 13.84
C LEU A 116 12.60 0.28 14.95
N SER A 117 12.90 -0.94 15.40
CA SER A 117 13.86 -1.19 16.49
C SER A 117 15.31 -0.75 16.18
N ASP A 118 15.66 -0.60 14.91
CA ASP A 118 16.96 -0.07 14.46
C ASP A 118 17.02 1.46 14.41
N GLY A 119 15.94 2.16 14.82
CA GLY A 119 15.84 3.61 14.80
C GLY A 119 15.56 4.21 13.41
N GLN A 120 15.29 3.38 12.41
CA GLN A 120 14.95 3.83 11.07
C GLN A 120 13.46 3.51 10.76
N ARG A 121 12.91 4.25 9.84
CA ARG A 121 11.60 3.91 9.27
C ARG A 121 11.80 2.98 8.08
N HIS A 122 10.84 2.08 7.88
CA HIS A 122 10.82 1.28 6.66
C HIS A 122 10.62 2.18 5.44
N ASP A 123 9.59 3.02 5.50
CA ASP A 123 9.29 4.07 4.51
C ASP A 123 8.55 5.23 5.18
N GLY A 124 8.47 6.38 4.49
CA GLY A 124 7.71 7.55 4.95
C GLY A 124 6.21 7.38 4.76
N ARG A 125 5.43 7.89 5.73
CA ARG A 125 3.96 8.00 5.61
C ARG A 125 3.50 9.33 6.19
N ALA A 126 2.45 9.91 5.58
CA ALA A 126 1.80 11.09 6.12
C ALA A 126 1.23 10.81 7.52
N PRO A 127 1.26 11.80 8.45
CA PRO A 127 0.75 11.60 9.80
C PRO A 127 -0.78 11.61 9.90
N ASP A 128 -1.45 12.02 8.85
CA ASP A 128 -2.85 12.41 8.84
C ASP A 128 -3.69 11.60 7.83
N TYR A 129 -3.26 10.41 7.51
CA TYR A 129 -3.91 9.51 6.56
C TYR A 129 -4.10 8.12 7.19
N ASP A 130 -3.19 7.18 6.97
CA ASP A 130 -3.24 5.84 7.56
C ASP A 130 -2.72 5.82 8.99
N ASP A 131 -3.28 4.94 9.82
CA ASP A 131 -2.79 4.70 11.17
C ASP A 131 -1.60 3.72 11.15
N TRP A 132 -0.41 4.27 11.25
CA TRP A 132 0.84 3.51 11.35
C TRP A 132 1.38 3.44 12.79
N SER A 133 0.66 3.94 13.78
CA SER A 133 1.16 4.13 15.14
C SER A 133 0.40 3.39 16.23
N THR A 134 -0.81 2.92 15.96
CA THR A 134 -1.59 2.17 16.96
C THR A 134 -0.90 0.85 17.30
N PRO A 135 -0.70 0.56 18.60
CA PRO A 135 -0.15 -0.73 19.03
C PRO A 135 -1.02 -1.90 18.58
N THR A 136 -0.38 -2.97 18.15
CA THR A 136 -1.02 -4.22 17.75
C THR A 136 -0.44 -5.41 18.52
N GLU A 137 -0.97 -6.60 18.28
CA GLU A 137 -0.49 -7.84 18.92
C GLU A 137 1.00 -8.06 18.64
N GLY A 138 1.67 -8.73 19.58
CA GLY A 138 3.11 -9.04 19.45
C GLY A 138 4.06 -7.87 19.72
N GLY A 139 3.53 -6.70 20.16
CA GLY A 139 4.34 -5.51 20.43
C GLY A 139 4.62 -4.67 19.18
N TYR A 140 3.99 -5.00 18.06
CA TYR A 140 4.09 -4.25 16.82
C TYR A 140 3.17 -3.03 16.82
N LYS A 141 3.22 -2.24 15.73
CA LYS A 141 2.40 -1.03 15.54
C LYS A 141 1.91 -0.96 14.11
N GLY A 142 0.80 -0.25 13.93
CA GLY A 142 0.26 0.11 12.62
C GLY A 142 -0.89 -0.79 12.17
N LEU A 143 -1.84 -0.13 11.52
CA LEU A 143 -3.03 -0.70 10.91
C LEU A 143 -3.08 -0.34 9.42
N ASN A 144 -1.92 -0.26 8.79
CA ASN A 144 -1.72 0.07 7.37
C ASN A 144 -0.69 -0.87 6.75
N GLY A 145 -0.58 -0.82 5.44
CA GLY A 145 0.46 -1.56 4.73
C GLY A 145 0.27 -1.54 3.22
N ASP A 146 1.17 -2.26 2.54
CA ASP A 146 1.24 -2.32 1.09
C ASP A 146 1.15 -3.77 0.59
N ILE A 147 0.39 -4.01 -0.47
CA ILE A 147 0.43 -5.27 -1.22
C ILE A 147 1.62 -5.20 -2.17
N ILE A 148 2.60 -6.05 -1.91
CA ILE A 148 3.83 -6.16 -2.70
C ILE A 148 3.90 -7.59 -3.28
N VAL A 149 4.15 -7.68 -4.58
CA VAL A 149 4.32 -8.95 -5.28
C VAL A 149 5.71 -9.06 -5.89
N TRP A 150 6.16 -10.28 -6.16
CA TRP A 150 7.35 -10.49 -6.98
C TRP A 150 6.97 -10.37 -8.46
N ASN A 151 7.60 -9.42 -9.17
CA ASN A 151 7.44 -9.29 -10.61
C ASN A 151 8.59 -10.02 -11.32
N PRO A 152 8.33 -11.16 -11.99
CA PRO A 152 9.39 -11.96 -12.61
C PRO A 152 9.98 -11.31 -13.89
N VAL A 153 9.27 -10.38 -14.52
CA VAL A 153 9.77 -9.68 -15.71
C VAL A 153 10.80 -8.64 -15.31
N LEU A 154 10.53 -7.92 -14.22
CA LEU A 154 11.43 -6.92 -13.67
C LEU A 154 12.48 -7.49 -12.71
N GLU A 155 12.31 -8.76 -12.31
CA GLU A 155 13.07 -9.41 -11.23
C GLU A 155 13.12 -8.56 -9.94
N SER A 156 11.97 -7.95 -9.58
CA SER A 156 11.88 -7.00 -8.47
C SER A 156 10.57 -7.11 -7.68
N ALA A 157 10.61 -6.58 -6.45
CA ALA A 157 9.41 -6.28 -5.69
C ALA A 157 8.57 -5.23 -6.42
N PHE A 158 7.26 -5.40 -6.42
CA PHE A 158 6.34 -4.57 -7.16
C PHE A 158 5.10 -4.26 -6.31
N GLU A 159 4.98 -3.02 -5.85
CA GLU A 159 3.84 -2.55 -5.09
C GLU A 159 2.63 -2.35 -6.00
N LEU A 160 1.52 -3.00 -5.66
CA LEU A 160 0.25 -2.93 -6.40
C LEU A 160 -0.78 -2.05 -5.71
N SER A 161 -0.75 -1.97 -4.38
CA SER A 161 -1.73 -1.24 -3.59
C SER A 161 -1.16 -0.83 -2.24
N SER A 162 -1.51 0.38 -1.81
CA SER A 162 -1.29 0.86 -0.45
C SER A 162 -2.64 1.10 0.21
N MET A 163 -2.82 0.66 1.47
CA MET A 163 -4.08 0.80 2.19
C MET A 163 -3.90 0.76 3.69
N GLY A 164 -4.90 1.26 4.41
CA GLY A 164 -4.91 1.18 5.87
C GLY A 164 -6.23 1.58 6.50
N ILE A 165 -6.39 1.22 7.75
CA ILE A 165 -7.37 1.85 8.62
C ILE A 165 -6.89 3.28 8.82
N ARG A 166 -7.79 4.23 8.57
CA ARG A 166 -7.46 5.66 8.69
C ARG A 166 -7.27 6.05 10.15
N VAL A 167 -6.54 7.13 10.37
CA VAL A 167 -6.38 7.67 11.73
C VAL A 167 -7.74 7.97 12.34
N ASP A 168 -7.89 7.63 13.63
CA ASP A 168 -8.89 8.23 14.50
C ASP A 168 -8.33 9.46 15.21
N ALA A 169 -9.10 10.09 16.07
CA ALA A 169 -8.64 11.30 16.78
C ALA A 169 -7.38 11.05 17.61
N GLU A 170 -7.28 9.90 18.27
CA GLU A 170 -6.11 9.54 19.10
C GLU A 170 -4.86 9.26 18.25
N ALA A 171 -5.01 8.48 17.20
CA ALA A 171 -3.90 8.18 16.28
C ALA A 171 -3.43 9.45 15.55
N LEU A 172 -4.37 10.30 15.11
CA LEU A 172 -4.03 11.56 14.46
C LEU A 172 -3.17 12.44 15.39
N GLU A 173 -3.61 12.71 16.62
CA GLU A 173 -2.83 13.53 17.56
C GLU A 173 -1.45 12.94 17.83
N ARG A 174 -1.38 11.63 18.03
CA ARG A 174 -0.11 10.92 18.26
C ARG A 174 0.82 11.05 17.06
N GLN A 175 0.32 10.85 15.85
CA GLN A 175 1.13 10.91 14.62
C GLN A 175 1.56 12.33 14.29
N LEU A 176 0.70 13.33 14.47
CA LEU A 176 1.09 14.75 14.32
C LEU A 176 2.20 15.13 15.29
N ALA A 177 2.13 14.67 16.54
CA ALA A 177 3.18 14.91 17.53
C ALA A 177 4.52 14.23 17.14
N ILE A 178 4.48 12.97 16.69
CA ILE A 178 5.67 12.22 16.23
C ILE A 178 6.32 12.92 15.03
N CYS A 179 5.51 13.45 14.11
CA CYS A 179 6.01 14.15 12.93
C CYS A 179 6.36 15.63 13.16
N GLY A 180 6.14 16.15 14.38
CA GLY A 180 6.46 17.55 14.73
C GLY A 180 5.62 18.59 14.00
N CYS A 181 4.37 18.26 13.62
CA CYS A 181 3.45 19.14 12.91
C CYS A 181 2.07 19.29 13.60
N PRO A 182 2.03 19.59 14.92
CA PRO A 182 0.77 19.65 15.68
C PRO A 182 -0.17 20.77 15.21
N GLU A 183 0.34 21.79 14.53
CA GLU A 183 -0.46 22.89 13.95
C GLU A 183 -1.46 22.43 12.91
N ARG A 184 -1.24 21.27 12.26
CA ARG A 184 -2.17 20.71 11.27
C ARG A 184 -3.53 20.34 11.85
N ARG A 185 -3.64 20.20 13.17
CA ARG A 185 -4.93 19.95 13.83
C ARG A 185 -6.00 21.02 13.53
N GLU A 186 -5.55 22.24 13.16
CA GLU A 186 -6.45 23.36 12.81
C GLU A 186 -7.01 23.26 11.37
N MET A 187 -6.50 22.35 10.55
CA MET A 187 -7.04 22.10 9.21
C MET A 187 -8.46 21.51 9.29
N GLU A 188 -9.27 21.74 8.27
CA GLU A 188 -10.69 21.39 8.29
C GLU A 188 -10.93 19.90 8.53
N PHE A 189 -10.28 19.02 7.79
CA PHE A 189 -10.38 17.57 7.96
C PHE A 189 -10.00 17.14 9.38
N HIS A 190 -8.85 17.60 9.87
CA HIS A 190 -8.33 17.23 11.19
C HIS A 190 -9.28 17.67 12.32
N ARG A 191 -9.77 18.90 12.23
CA ARG A 191 -10.75 19.42 13.19
C ARG A 191 -12.06 18.62 13.20
N LEU A 192 -12.59 18.28 12.01
CA LEU A 192 -13.79 17.46 11.90
C LEU A 192 -13.60 16.06 12.49
N LEU A 193 -12.41 15.46 12.28
CA LEU A 193 -12.08 14.17 12.86
C LEU A 193 -11.95 14.24 14.39
N LEU A 194 -11.25 15.24 14.91
CA LEU A 194 -11.08 15.46 16.35
C LEU A 194 -12.39 15.78 17.07
N GLU A 195 -13.34 16.45 16.41
CA GLU A 195 -14.70 16.71 16.90
C GLU A 195 -15.61 15.47 16.79
N GLY A 196 -15.15 14.34 16.28
CA GLY A 196 -15.95 13.13 16.10
C GLY A 196 -17.06 13.25 15.05
N ARG A 197 -16.90 14.15 14.09
CA ARG A 197 -17.88 14.45 13.02
C ARG A 197 -17.65 13.62 11.76
N LEU A 198 -16.54 12.90 11.68
CA LEU A 198 -16.24 11.99 10.58
C LEU A 198 -16.37 10.53 11.04
N PRO A 199 -16.84 9.63 10.17
CA PRO A 199 -16.87 8.21 10.50
C PRO A 199 -15.47 7.63 10.53
N LEU A 200 -15.27 6.55 11.27
CA LEU A 200 -14.09 5.70 11.11
C LEU A 200 -14.13 5.04 9.73
N SER A 201 -12.98 4.91 9.10
CA SER A 201 -12.86 4.30 7.77
C SER A 201 -11.58 3.49 7.59
N ILE A 202 -11.65 2.61 6.62
CA ILE A 202 -10.52 1.93 5.98
C ILE A 202 -10.55 2.28 4.50
N GLY A 203 -9.40 2.47 3.91
CA GLY A 203 -9.34 2.78 2.50
C GLY A 203 -7.95 2.56 1.91
N GLY A 204 -7.83 2.82 0.62
CA GLY A 204 -6.57 2.62 -0.09
C GLY A 204 -6.66 3.01 -1.55
N GLY A 205 -5.53 2.88 -2.22
CA GLY A 205 -5.41 3.04 -3.67
C GLY A 205 -4.87 1.76 -4.30
N ILE A 206 -5.44 1.39 -5.43
CA ILE A 206 -4.99 0.27 -6.27
C ILE A 206 -4.53 0.86 -7.60
N GLY A 207 -3.24 0.71 -7.93
CA GLY A 207 -2.66 1.24 -9.16
C GLY A 207 -3.17 0.48 -10.39
N GLN A 208 -3.99 1.13 -11.24
CA GLN A 208 -4.57 0.48 -12.43
C GLN A 208 -3.49 0.06 -13.43
N SER A 209 -2.64 0.99 -13.85
CA SER A 209 -1.56 0.71 -14.80
C SER A 209 -0.57 -0.29 -14.25
N ARG A 210 -0.23 -0.25 -12.96
CA ARG A 210 0.65 -1.26 -12.33
C ARG A 210 0.03 -2.66 -12.34
N LEU A 211 -1.28 -2.79 -12.07
CA LEU A 211 -1.97 -4.07 -12.19
C LEU A 211 -1.96 -4.59 -13.63
N CYS A 212 -2.29 -3.73 -14.61
CA CYS A 212 -2.23 -4.10 -16.02
C CYS A 212 -0.83 -4.55 -16.43
N MET A 213 0.20 -3.80 -16.02
CA MET A 213 1.60 -4.14 -16.26
C MET A 213 1.97 -5.51 -15.68
N PHE A 214 1.53 -5.80 -14.45
CA PHE A 214 1.77 -7.07 -13.79
C PHE A 214 1.05 -8.22 -14.49
N TYR A 215 -0.24 -8.10 -14.76
CA TYR A 215 -1.01 -9.17 -15.40
C TYR A 215 -0.55 -9.46 -16.83
N LEU A 216 -0.20 -8.44 -17.61
CA LEU A 216 0.22 -8.59 -19.00
C LEU A 216 1.72 -8.88 -19.16
N ARG A 217 2.46 -8.98 -18.05
CA ARG A 217 3.91 -9.24 -18.04
C ARG A 217 4.72 -8.21 -18.83
N CYS A 218 4.33 -6.93 -18.71
CA CYS A 218 5.01 -5.82 -19.35
C CYS A 218 6.26 -5.41 -18.56
N ALA A 219 7.28 -4.94 -19.27
CA ALA A 219 8.53 -4.47 -18.68
C ALA A 219 8.53 -2.96 -18.39
N HIS A 220 7.61 -2.23 -19.00
CA HIS A 220 7.52 -0.77 -18.88
C HIS A 220 6.07 -0.32 -18.79
N ILE A 221 5.76 0.59 -17.85
CA ILE A 221 4.41 1.10 -17.63
C ILE A 221 3.83 1.80 -18.88
N GLY A 222 4.67 2.34 -19.74
CA GLY A 222 4.27 2.92 -21.02
C GLY A 222 3.69 1.92 -22.02
N GLU A 223 3.78 0.61 -21.79
CA GLU A 223 3.14 -0.41 -22.61
C GLU A 223 1.61 -0.51 -22.31
N VAL A 224 1.19 -0.08 -21.15
CA VAL A 224 -0.20 -0.15 -20.67
C VAL A 224 -0.81 1.22 -20.38
N GLN A 225 -0.03 2.29 -20.45
CA GLN A 225 -0.46 3.64 -20.09
C GLN A 225 0.05 4.67 -21.11
N VAL A 226 -0.82 5.57 -21.52
CA VAL A 226 -0.43 6.75 -22.31
C VAL A 226 0.11 7.82 -21.38
N SER A 227 1.35 8.26 -21.61
CA SER A 227 2.01 9.30 -20.83
C SER A 227 3.01 10.08 -21.69
N ILE A 228 3.69 11.04 -21.08
CA ILE A 228 4.79 11.79 -21.70
C ILE A 228 6.10 11.25 -21.14
N TRP A 229 7.00 10.88 -22.02
CA TRP A 229 8.29 10.31 -21.69
C TRP A 229 9.43 11.19 -22.22
N PRO A 230 10.54 11.34 -21.50
CA PRO A 230 11.73 12.00 -22.03
C PRO A 230 12.33 11.22 -23.20
N GLU A 231 13.01 11.93 -24.13
CA GLU A 231 13.60 11.33 -25.33
C GLU A 231 14.67 10.25 -25.05
N ARG A 232 15.12 10.15 -23.79
CA ARG A 232 16.13 9.19 -23.34
C ARG A 232 15.62 8.45 -22.09
N MET A 233 14.80 7.48 -22.32
CA MET A 233 14.48 6.41 -21.36
C MET A 233 14.69 5.08 -22.01
#